data_1604b4262bcff3fc13b5b25065e598f1
#
_entry.id   1604b4262bcff3fc13b5b25065e598f1
#
_cell.length_a   1.000
_cell.length_b   1.000
_cell.length_c   1.000
_cell.angle_alpha   90.00
_cell.angle_beta   90.00
_cell.angle_gamma   90.00
#
_symmetry.space_group_name_H-M   'P 1'
#
loop_
_entity.id
_entity.type
_entity.pdbx_description
1 polymer ?
#
loop_
_entity_poly.entity_id
_entity_poly.type
_entity_poly.pdbx_seq_one_letter_code
_entity_poly.pdbx_strand_id
1 'polypeptide(L)'
;FVGMDGMDEIYAFGFRNPYRFSFDRGGTNQLFVADVGQNNFEEVNIVEPGGNYGWNVMEGTHCFSTENPDLPLDECPTEDPMGRPLILPVIEYLNANHEGGLGISVTGGFVYRGTAIPDLVGSYIFGDWSLSFEEPSGRLFMSEPQTGEGLWPIVELIPEGMEFNYHVLGFGEDEDGELYVATSQSA
;
A
#
# COMPACT_ATOMS: atom_id res chain seq x y z
N PHE A 1 -9.73 -9.57 -16.77
CA PHE A 1 -9.27 -9.80 -18.17
C PHE A 1 -10.39 -9.61 -19.20
N VAL A 2 -11.31 -8.68 -19.01
CA VAL A 2 -12.43 -8.43 -19.93
C VAL A 2 -11.90 -8.17 -21.34
N GLY A 3 -12.29 -9.04 -22.30
CA GLY A 3 -11.84 -8.94 -23.69
C GLY A 3 -10.39 -9.38 -23.98
N MET A 4 -9.74 -10.03 -23.00
CA MET A 4 -8.41 -10.62 -23.09
C MET A 4 -8.48 -12.13 -22.76
N ASP A 5 -7.39 -12.86 -23.04
CA ASP A 5 -7.30 -14.27 -22.61
C ASP A 5 -7.18 -14.31 -21.07
N GLY A 6 -8.15 -14.94 -20.41
CA GLY A 6 -8.23 -15.06 -18.97
C GLY A 6 -9.68 -15.09 -18.49
N MET A 7 -9.88 -15.15 -17.18
CA MET A 7 -11.22 -15.08 -16.57
C MET A 7 -11.62 -13.61 -16.41
N ASP A 8 -12.78 -13.25 -16.92
CA ASP A 8 -13.28 -11.86 -16.91
C ASP A 8 -13.46 -11.28 -15.49
N GLU A 9 -13.61 -12.15 -14.50
CA GLU A 9 -13.70 -11.77 -13.08
C GLU A 9 -12.37 -11.34 -12.47
N ILE A 10 -11.23 -11.64 -13.10
CA ILE A 10 -9.91 -11.25 -12.62
C ILE A 10 -9.53 -9.91 -13.23
N TYR A 11 -9.46 -8.87 -12.38
CA TYR A 11 -9.06 -7.53 -12.81
C TYR A 11 -7.53 -7.42 -12.94
N ALA A 12 -6.79 -7.89 -11.92
CA ALA A 12 -5.34 -7.91 -11.85
C ALA A 12 -4.88 -9.09 -10.98
N PHE A 13 -3.60 -9.40 -10.95
CA PHE A 13 -3.06 -10.53 -10.20
C PHE A 13 -1.62 -10.26 -9.75
N GLY A 14 -1.03 -11.23 -9.01
CA GLY A 14 0.33 -11.08 -8.49
C GLY A 14 0.39 -10.27 -7.19
N PHE A 15 -0.69 -10.27 -6.41
CA PHE A 15 -0.74 -9.74 -5.05
C PHE A 15 -0.56 -10.86 -4.02
N ARG A 16 -0.02 -10.51 -2.85
CA ARG A 16 0.11 -11.43 -1.73
C ARG A 16 -1.14 -11.44 -0.85
N ASN A 17 -1.48 -10.28 -0.31
CA ASN A 17 -2.60 -10.07 0.61
C ASN A 17 -3.18 -8.67 0.42
N PRO A 18 -3.87 -8.41 -0.69
CA PRO A 18 -4.48 -7.12 -0.97
C PRO A 18 -5.58 -6.84 0.07
N TYR A 19 -5.23 -6.12 1.12
CA TYR A 19 -6.07 -5.94 2.30
C TYR A 19 -7.19 -4.94 2.05
N ARG A 20 -6.84 -3.77 1.51
CA ARG A 20 -7.80 -2.70 1.20
C ARG A 20 -7.46 -2.04 -0.12
N PHE A 21 -8.50 -1.50 -0.73
CA PHE A 21 -8.36 -0.71 -1.95
C PHE A 21 -9.31 0.49 -1.95
N SER A 22 -8.96 1.50 -2.72
CA SER A 22 -9.79 2.69 -2.94
C SER A 22 -9.61 3.23 -4.35
N PHE A 23 -10.63 3.94 -4.85
CA PHE A 23 -10.51 4.72 -6.07
C PHE A 23 -10.26 6.18 -5.72
N ASP A 24 -9.40 6.86 -6.47
CA ASP A 24 -9.21 8.31 -6.41
C ASP A 24 -10.44 9.03 -6.99
N ARG A 25 -11.53 9.05 -6.23
CA ARG A 25 -12.78 9.69 -6.63
C ARG A 25 -12.62 11.21 -6.63
N GLY A 26 -13.05 11.86 -7.71
CA GLY A 26 -12.88 13.31 -7.89
C GLY A 26 -11.51 13.73 -8.42
N GLY A 27 -10.61 12.77 -8.69
CA GLY A 27 -9.30 12.98 -9.29
C GLY A 27 -9.09 12.12 -10.54
N THR A 28 -8.09 11.25 -10.49
CA THR A 28 -7.66 10.42 -11.63
C THR A 28 -8.54 9.19 -11.87
N ASN A 29 -9.37 8.80 -10.91
CA ASN A 29 -10.10 7.53 -10.82
C ASN A 29 -9.18 6.28 -10.82
N GLN A 30 -7.91 6.44 -10.52
CA GLN A 30 -6.98 5.31 -10.36
C GLN A 30 -7.39 4.44 -9.17
N LEU A 31 -7.16 3.15 -9.31
CA LEU A 31 -7.37 2.17 -8.26
C LEU A 31 -6.07 2.00 -7.47
N PHE A 32 -6.11 2.33 -6.19
CA PHE A 32 -5.03 2.09 -5.23
C PHE A 32 -5.32 0.81 -4.44
N VAL A 33 -4.34 -0.06 -4.33
CA VAL A 33 -4.42 -1.31 -3.55
C VAL A 33 -3.24 -1.37 -2.59
N ALA A 34 -3.52 -1.51 -1.31
CA ALA A 34 -2.53 -1.81 -0.28
C ALA A 34 -2.37 -3.32 -0.18
N ASP A 35 -1.17 -3.80 -0.45
CA ASP A 35 -0.82 -5.22 -0.42
C ASP A 35 0.15 -5.49 0.72
N VAL A 36 -0.30 -6.28 1.69
CA VAL A 36 0.50 -6.62 2.88
C VAL A 36 1.59 -7.61 2.50
N GLY A 37 2.83 -7.22 2.76
CA GLY A 37 4.01 -8.00 2.48
C GLY A 37 4.16 -9.27 3.33
N GLN A 38 5.15 -10.09 3.00
CA GLN A 38 5.40 -11.32 3.75
C GLN A 38 6.20 -11.02 5.02
N ASN A 39 7.40 -10.50 4.87
CA ASN A 39 8.31 -10.28 6.01
C ASN A 39 9.12 -8.99 5.89
N ASN A 40 9.35 -8.49 4.67
CA ASN A 40 10.34 -7.43 4.45
C ASN A 40 9.73 -6.10 4.09
N PHE A 41 8.74 -6.05 3.18
CA PHE A 41 8.24 -4.80 2.63
C PHE A 41 6.72 -4.77 2.56
N GLU A 42 6.14 -3.66 2.99
CA GLU A 42 4.74 -3.29 2.78
C GLU A 42 4.64 -2.41 1.55
N GLU A 43 3.54 -2.52 0.78
CA GLU A 43 3.44 -1.80 -0.49
C GLU A 43 2.05 -1.28 -0.81
N VAL A 44 2.01 -0.22 -1.65
CA VAL A 44 0.78 0.27 -2.27
C VAL A 44 0.98 0.37 -3.77
N ASN A 45 0.03 -0.17 -4.50
CA ASN A 45 0.04 -0.25 -5.96
C ASN A 45 -1.05 0.63 -6.58
N ILE A 46 -0.76 1.24 -7.74
CA ILE A 46 -1.79 1.75 -8.66
C ILE A 46 -2.11 0.62 -9.62
N VAL A 47 -3.38 0.17 -9.62
CA VAL A 47 -3.76 -1.08 -10.26
C VAL A 47 -4.46 -0.85 -11.60
N GLU A 48 -3.92 -1.51 -12.63
CA GLU A 48 -4.40 -1.50 -14.01
C GLU A 48 -5.01 -2.84 -14.42
N PRO A 49 -5.98 -2.85 -15.35
CA PRO A 49 -6.58 -4.09 -15.84
C PRO A 49 -5.53 -5.02 -16.47
N GLY A 50 -5.50 -6.28 -16.04
CA GLY A 50 -4.58 -7.29 -16.56
C GLY A 50 -3.15 -7.19 -16.03
N GLY A 51 -2.87 -6.25 -15.12
CA GLY A 51 -1.56 -6.05 -14.50
C GLY A 51 -1.13 -7.25 -13.65
N ASN A 52 0.20 -7.51 -13.65
CA ASN A 52 0.85 -8.49 -12.78
C ASN A 52 1.77 -7.76 -11.80
N TYR A 53 1.47 -7.82 -10.49
CA TYR A 53 2.14 -7.08 -9.42
C TYR A 53 3.26 -7.89 -8.73
N GLY A 54 3.66 -9.01 -9.33
CA GLY A 54 4.93 -9.68 -9.07
C GLY A 54 4.94 -10.73 -7.97
N TRP A 55 3.98 -10.81 -7.08
CA TRP A 55 3.97 -11.84 -6.05
C TRP A 55 3.79 -13.24 -6.69
N ASN A 56 4.58 -14.27 -6.32
CA ASN A 56 5.61 -14.32 -5.28
C ASN A 56 7.05 -14.34 -5.84
N VAL A 57 7.29 -13.59 -6.90
CA VAL A 57 8.64 -13.34 -7.44
C VAL A 57 9.25 -12.11 -6.77
N MET A 58 8.39 -11.12 -6.49
CA MET A 58 8.73 -9.85 -5.86
C MET A 58 7.97 -9.67 -4.54
N GLU A 59 8.57 -8.92 -3.61
CA GLU A 59 7.95 -8.29 -2.45
C GLU A 59 8.40 -6.82 -2.46
N GLY A 60 7.48 -5.91 -2.74
CA GLY A 60 7.85 -4.54 -3.09
C GLY A 60 8.63 -4.49 -4.39
N THR A 61 9.69 -3.69 -4.40
CA THR A 61 10.64 -3.60 -5.51
C THR A 61 11.78 -4.63 -5.42
N HIS A 62 11.70 -5.58 -4.48
CA HIS A 62 12.75 -6.53 -4.14
C HIS A 62 12.40 -7.96 -4.55
N CYS A 63 13.42 -8.73 -4.91
CA CYS A 63 13.25 -10.15 -5.24
C CYS A 63 12.92 -10.97 -4.00
N PHE A 64 11.83 -11.73 -4.02
CA PHE A 64 11.38 -12.53 -2.89
C PHE A 64 11.99 -13.94 -2.92
N SER A 65 12.38 -14.45 -1.74
CA SER A 65 12.85 -15.81 -1.55
C SER A 65 11.78 -16.67 -0.87
N THR A 66 11.25 -17.66 -1.56
CA THR A 66 10.33 -18.63 -0.97
C THR A 66 11.01 -19.62 -0.02
N GLU A 67 12.35 -19.79 -0.13
CA GLU A 67 13.14 -20.66 0.73
C GLU A 67 13.57 -19.94 2.01
N ASN A 68 13.84 -18.64 1.92
CA ASN A 68 14.21 -17.81 3.06
C ASN A 68 13.51 -16.44 2.96
N PRO A 69 12.27 -16.33 3.44
CA PRO A 69 11.47 -15.12 3.32
C PRO A 69 12.03 -13.86 3.99
N ASP A 70 12.98 -14.02 4.91
CA ASP A 70 13.61 -12.90 5.62
C ASP A 70 14.79 -12.28 4.85
N LEU A 71 15.22 -12.92 3.75
CA LEU A 71 16.36 -12.46 2.97
C LEU A 71 15.97 -12.35 1.49
N PRO A 72 15.88 -11.12 0.96
CA PRO A 72 15.68 -10.90 -0.47
C PRO A 72 16.78 -11.56 -1.31
N LEU A 73 16.44 -11.98 -2.52
CA LEU A 73 17.42 -12.49 -3.49
C LEU A 73 18.07 -11.31 -4.22
N ASP A 74 19.30 -11.53 -4.70
CA ASP A 74 20.02 -10.51 -5.49
C ASP A 74 19.39 -10.29 -6.88
N GLU A 75 18.79 -11.34 -7.46
CA GLU A 75 18.21 -11.32 -8.81
C GLU A 75 16.94 -12.18 -8.90
N CYS A 76 15.97 -11.74 -9.68
CA CYS A 76 14.76 -12.48 -10.03
C CYS A 76 14.23 -12.00 -11.38
N PRO A 77 13.29 -12.74 -12.02
CA PRO A 77 12.62 -12.28 -13.22
C PRO A 77 11.90 -10.94 -13.00
N THR A 78 12.02 -10.03 -13.96
CA THR A 78 11.28 -8.75 -14.01
C THR A 78 10.09 -8.81 -14.97
N GLU A 79 9.90 -9.98 -15.61
CA GLU A 79 8.82 -10.26 -16.54
C GLU A 79 8.20 -11.61 -16.21
N ASP A 80 6.93 -11.77 -16.55
CA ASP A 80 6.25 -13.05 -16.46
C ASP A 80 6.68 -14.01 -17.62
N PRO A 81 6.27 -15.29 -17.59
CA PRO A 81 6.61 -16.25 -18.65
C PRO A 81 6.12 -15.89 -20.06
N MET A 82 5.24 -14.90 -20.17
CA MET A 82 4.74 -14.37 -21.45
C MET A 82 5.51 -13.13 -21.93
N GLY A 83 6.53 -12.70 -21.18
CA GLY A 83 7.34 -11.52 -21.49
C GLY A 83 6.65 -10.19 -21.15
N ARG A 84 5.66 -10.20 -20.24
CA ARG A 84 5.01 -8.99 -19.77
C ARG A 84 5.74 -8.50 -18.50
N PRO A 85 6.06 -7.21 -18.39
CA PRO A 85 6.76 -6.69 -17.22
C PRO A 85 5.94 -6.85 -15.95
N LEU A 86 6.61 -7.14 -14.83
CA LEU A 86 6.02 -7.04 -13.50
C LEU A 86 5.87 -5.56 -13.16
N ILE A 87 4.70 -5.18 -12.61
CA ILE A 87 4.41 -3.79 -12.24
C ILE A 87 4.86 -3.59 -10.79
N LEU A 88 5.73 -2.61 -10.60
CA LEU A 88 6.25 -2.26 -9.29
C LEU A 88 5.31 -1.32 -8.53
N PRO A 89 5.34 -1.33 -7.18
CA PRO A 89 4.53 -0.44 -6.35
C PRO A 89 4.94 1.03 -6.53
N VAL A 90 4.02 1.94 -6.19
CA VAL A 90 4.30 3.38 -6.09
C VAL A 90 4.75 3.79 -4.70
N ILE A 91 4.39 3.03 -3.67
CA ILE A 91 4.80 3.21 -2.27
C ILE A 91 5.31 1.88 -1.76
N GLU A 92 6.45 1.92 -1.08
CA GLU A 92 7.05 0.79 -0.41
C GLU A 92 7.71 1.27 0.88
N TYR A 93 7.65 0.47 1.93
CA TYR A 93 8.41 0.69 3.15
C TYR A 93 8.80 -0.62 3.82
N LEU A 94 9.92 -0.55 4.54
CA LEU A 94 10.46 -1.69 5.27
C LEU A 94 9.51 -2.09 6.40
N ASN A 95 9.25 -3.39 6.53
CA ASN A 95 8.43 -3.93 7.61
C ASN A 95 9.15 -3.75 8.97
N ALA A 96 8.40 -3.45 10.03
CA ALA A 96 8.93 -3.18 11.37
C ALA A 96 9.58 -4.40 12.05
N ASN A 97 9.55 -5.59 11.44
CA ASN A 97 10.41 -6.71 11.83
C ASN A 97 11.90 -6.43 11.62
N HIS A 98 12.22 -5.40 10.83
CA HIS A 98 13.58 -4.94 10.55
C HIS A 98 13.82 -3.56 11.19
N GLU A 99 15.08 -3.29 11.52
CA GLU A 99 15.47 -1.99 12.09
C GLU A 99 15.17 -0.85 11.13
N GLY A 100 14.42 0.14 11.60
CA GLY A 100 13.99 1.29 10.81
C GLY A 100 12.70 1.08 10.03
N GLY A 101 12.06 -0.09 10.15
CA GLY A 101 10.76 -0.34 9.53
C GLY A 101 9.64 0.53 10.08
N LEU A 102 8.64 0.79 9.23
CA LEU A 102 7.60 1.77 9.54
C LEU A 102 6.29 1.15 10.07
N GLY A 103 6.08 -0.16 9.90
CA GLY A 103 4.89 -0.87 10.35
C GLY A 103 4.92 -2.32 9.93
N ILE A 104 3.96 -3.13 10.36
CA ILE A 104 3.94 -4.58 10.11
C ILE A 104 2.80 -5.03 9.19
N SER A 105 1.88 -4.11 8.85
CA SER A 105 0.75 -4.44 7.97
C SER A 105 0.10 -3.17 7.44
N VAL A 106 0.35 -2.85 6.18
CA VAL A 106 -0.29 -1.72 5.51
C VAL A 106 -1.81 -1.88 5.50
N THR A 107 -2.53 -0.86 5.98
CA THR A 107 -4.01 -0.88 6.00
C THR A 107 -4.65 -0.21 4.80
N GLY A 108 -3.87 0.43 3.94
CA GLY A 108 -4.38 1.22 2.82
C GLY A 108 -4.94 2.57 3.24
N GLY A 109 -5.61 3.23 2.31
CA GLY A 109 -6.09 4.59 2.50
C GLY A 109 -6.80 5.14 1.27
N PHE A 110 -6.80 6.48 1.13
CA PHE A 110 -7.46 7.20 0.04
C PHE A 110 -6.63 8.40 -0.42
N VAL A 111 -6.80 8.82 -1.65
CA VAL A 111 -6.32 10.14 -2.09
C VAL A 111 -7.24 11.20 -1.46
N TYR A 112 -6.66 12.10 -0.69
CA TYR A 112 -7.44 13.16 -0.03
C TYR A 112 -7.99 14.17 -1.03
N ARG A 113 -9.29 14.35 -1.03
CA ARG A 113 -10.03 15.27 -1.92
C ARG A 113 -10.89 16.27 -1.14
N GLY A 114 -10.84 16.24 0.19
CA GLY A 114 -11.51 17.18 1.06
C GLY A 114 -10.94 18.60 1.00
N THR A 115 -11.52 19.49 1.78
CA THR A 115 -11.13 20.92 1.82
C THR A 115 -10.71 21.40 3.21
N ALA A 116 -10.93 20.57 4.24
CA ALA A 116 -10.60 20.94 5.62
C ALA A 116 -9.09 21.06 5.85
N ILE A 117 -8.27 20.28 5.12
CA ILE A 117 -6.81 20.30 5.23
C ILE A 117 -6.20 20.52 3.83
N PRO A 118 -6.10 21.79 3.38
CA PRO A 118 -5.68 22.11 2.01
C PRO A 118 -4.31 21.53 1.61
N ASP A 119 -3.39 21.40 2.57
CA ASP A 119 -2.03 20.88 2.35
C ASP A 119 -2.00 19.37 2.05
N LEU A 120 -3.09 18.64 2.30
CA LEU A 120 -3.19 17.21 2.00
C LEU A 120 -3.85 16.93 0.64
N VAL A 121 -4.42 17.95 -0.01
CA VAL A 121 -5.19 17.74 -1.25
C VAL A 121 -4.33 17.12 -2.36
N GLY A 122 -4.75 15.94 -2.83
CA GLY A 122 -4.05 15.20 -3.87
C GLY A 122 -3.05 14.16 -3.34
N SER A 123 -2.70 14.19 -2.05
CA SER A 123 -1.85 13.19 -1.42
C SER A 123 -2.63 11.91 -1.12
N TYR A 124 -1.97 10.76 -1.24
CA TYR A 124 -2.50 9.49 -0.75
C TYR A 124 -2.27 9.38 0.75
N ILE A 125 -3.35 9.36 1.53
CA ILE A 125 -3.33 9.25 2.98
C ILE A 125 -3.62 7.80 3.34
N PHE A 126 -2.71 7.17 4.08
CA PHE A 126 -2.79 5.75 4.40
C PHE A 126 -2.27 5.46 5.81
N GLY A 127 -2.41 4.23 6.25
CA GLY A 127 -1.92 3.82 7.55
C GLY A 127 -1.27 2.45 7.54
N ASP A 128 -0.57 2.18 8.61
CA ASP A 128 -0.16 0.84 9.01
C ASP A 128 -0.85 0.44 10.30
N TRP A 129 -1.21 -0.83 10.39
CA TRP A 129 -1.96 -1.38 11.51
C TRP A 129 -1.24 -1.15 12.84
N SER A 130 0.07 -1.46 12.92
CA SER A 130 0.87 -1.30 14.14
C SER A 130 2.36 -1.50 13.86
N LEU A 131 3.21 -1.04 14.78
CA LEU A 131 4.65 -1.37 14.79
C LEU A 131 4.92 -2.77 15.34
N SER A 132 3.97 -3.35 16.10
CA SER A 132 4.10 -4.68 16.70
C SER A 132 2.73 -5.32 16.91
N PHE A 133 2.72 -6.63 17.17
CA PHE A 133 1.52 -7.37 17.55
C PHE A 133 1.17 -7.23 19.05
N GLU A 134 2.08 -6.67 19.87
CA GLU A 134 1.93 -6.64 21.32
C GLU A 134 1.19 -5.37 21.80
N GLU A 135 1.50 -4.22 21.19
CA GLU A 135 1.00 -2.91 21.64
C GLU A 135 0.37 -2.15 20.48
N PRO A 136 -0.74 -1.42 20.71
CA PRO A 136 -1.37 -0.60 19.70
C PRO A 136 -0.47 0.61 19.38
N SER A 137 0.17 0.57 18.25
CA SER A 137 1.15 1.56 17.77
C SER A 137 1.04 1.81 16.27
N GLY A 138 -0.21 1.89 15.78
CA GLY A 138 -0.51 2.20 14.39
C GLY A 138 0.03 3.56 13.98
N ARG A 139 0.30 3.71 12.69
CA ARG A 139 0.87 4.92 12.13
C ARG A 139 0.04 5.42 10.96
N LEU A 140 0.07 6.73 10.78
CA LEU A 140 -0.58 7.41 9.67
C LEU A 140 0.48 8.05 8.79
N PHE A 141 0.28 7.98 7.49
CA PHE A 141 1.23 8.47 6.51
C PHE A 141 0.54 9.26 5.41
N MET A 142 1.29 10.12 4.77
CA MET A 142 0.96 10.70 3.48
C MET A 142 2.06 10.44 2.46
N SER A 143 1.67 10.36 1.21
CA SER A 143 2.57 10.27 0.08
C SER A 143 2.04 11.11 -1.07
N GLU A 144 2.88 12.00 -1.58
CA GLU A 144 2.53 12.84 -2.73
C GLU A 144 2.87 12.12 -4.03
N PRO A 145 1.91 12.05 -4.99
CA PRO A 145 2.17 11.49 -6.31
C PRO A 145 3.39 12.16 -6.97
N GLN A 146 4.32 11.34 -7.43
CA GLN A 146 5.47 11.81 -8.18
C GLN A 146 5.26 11.62 -9.68
N THR A 147 5.80 12.55 -10.46
CA THR A 147 5.85 12.41 -11.92
C THR A 147 7.12 11.64 -12.31
N GLY A 148 6.97 10.51 -12.98
CA GLY A 148 8.08 9.66 -13.42
C GLY A 148 8.10 8.30 -12.72
N GLU A 149 9.19 7.58 -12.97
CA GLU A 149 9.41 6.27 -12.36
C GLU A 149 10.00 6.40 -10.95
N GLY A 150 9.65 5.45 -10.08
CA GLY A 150 10.20 5.33 -8.74
C GLY A 150 9.15 5.46 -7.65
N LEU A 151 9.58 5.17 -6.44
CA LEU A 151 8.73 5.21 -5.25
C LEU A 151 8.42 6.64 -4.83
N TRP A 152 7.19 6.86 -4.40
CA TRP A 152 6.77 8.12 -3.82
C TRP A 152 7.30 8.28 -2.39
N PRO A 153 7.69 9.50 -1.97
CA PRO A 153 8.17 9.73 -0.61
C PRO A 153 7.05 9.55 0.41
N ILE A 154 7.39 8.98 1.56
CA ILE A 154 6.48 8.77 2.68
C ILE A 154 6.77 9.82 3.76
N VAL A 155 5.74 10.50 4.22
CA VAL A 155 5.79 11.41 5.37
C VAL A 155 4.84 10.93 6.44
N GLU A 156 5.31 10.76 7.67
CA GLU A 156 4.45 10.39 8.78
C GLU A 156 3.57 11.57 9.22
N LEU A 157 2.29 11.30 9.42
CA LEU A 157 1.31 12.24 9.95
C LEU A 157 1.14 12.00 11.45
N ILE A 158 1.42 13.01 12.24
CA ILE A 158 1.26 12.96 13.70
C ILE A 158 0.04 13.82 14.06
N PRO A 159 -1.06 13.21 14.55
CA PRO A 159 -2.24 13.98 14.96
C PRO A 159 -1.90 14.98 16.08
N GLU A 160 -2.26 16.25 15.89
CA GLU A 160 -1.97 17.30 16.86
C GLU A 160 -2.77 17.10 18.15
N GLY A 161 -2.10 17.23 19.30
CA GLY A 161 -2.72 17.26 20.61
C GLY A 161 -3.18 15.91 21.17
N MET A 162 -2.82 14.79 20.52
CA MET A 162 -3.11 13.45 21.04
C MET A 162 -1.94 12.49 20.84
N GLU A 163 -1.75 11.57 21.79
CA GLU A 163 -0.92 10.39 21.58
C GLU A 163 -1.72 9.36 20.77
N PHE A 164 -1.16 8.89 19.66
CA PHE A 164 -1.85 7.94 18.77
C PHE A 164 -1.49 6.51 19.13
N ASN A 165 -2.08 6.01 20.23
CA ASN A 165 -1.88 4.65 20.75
C ASN A 165 -3.07 3.76 20.34
N TYR A 166 -3.21 3.51 19.04
CA TYR A 166 -4.29 2.73 18.44
C TYR A 166 -3.73 1.84 17.32
N HIS A 167 -4.39 0.70 17.08
CA HIS A 167 -4.26 0.01 15.81
C HIS A 167 -5.08 0.75 14.75
N VAL A 168 -4.52 0.94 13.55
CA VAL A 168 -5.26 1.47 12.40
C VAL A 168 -5.95 0.31 11.69
N LEU A 169 -7.28 0.35 11.61
CA LEU A 169 -8.07 -0.73 11.00
C LEU A 169 -8.47 -0.44 9.55
N GLY A 170 -8.44 0.82 9.16
CA GLY A 170 -8.79 1.27 7.82
C GLY A 170 -9.29 2.70 7.78
N PHE A 171 -9.75 3.10 6.60
CA PHE A 171 -10.19 4.45 6.31
C PHE A 171 -11.58 4.44 5.67
N GLY A 172 -12.25 5.57 5.76
CA GLY A 172 -13.47 5.90 5.03
C GLY A 172 -13.40 7.32 4.51
N GLU A 173 -14.16 7.58 3.45
CA GLU A 173 -14.27 8.90 2.82
C GLU A 173 -15.75 9.28 2.76
N ASP A 174 -16.08 10.53 3.12
CA ASP A 174 -17.43 11.05 2.97
C ASP A 174 -17.67 11.66 1.57
N GLU A 175 -18.87 12.26 1.38
CA GLU A 175 -19.26 12.85 0.10
C GLU A 175 -18.48 14.12 -0.25
N ASP A 176 -17.89 14.79 0.76
CA ASP A 176 -17.08 15.99 0.60
C ASP A 176 -15.58 15.67 0.43
N GLY A 177 -15.21 14.38 0.46
CA GLY A 177 -13.83 13.91 0.32
C GLY A 177 -13.00 14.02 1.60
N GLU A 178 -13.64 14.24 2.76
CA GLU A 178 -12.98 14.21 4.06
C GLU A 178 -12.76 12.78 4.53
N LEU A 179 -11.59 12.54 5.15
CA LEU A 179 -11.19 11.18 5.54
C LEU A 179 -11.42 10.91 7.03
N TYR A 180 -11.83 9.70 7.29
CA TYR A 180 -12.04 9.16 8.63
C TYR A 180 -11.18 7.91 8.82
N VAL A 181 -10.52 7.83 9.97
CA VAL A 181 -9.69 6.68 10.34
C VAL A 181 -10.42 5.83 11.37
N ALA A 182 -10.60 4.56 11.04
CA ALA A 182 -11.14 3.58 11.99
C ALA A 182 -9.99 2.98 12.81
N THR A 183 -10.09 3.03 14.13
CA THR A 183 -9.03 2.58 15.03
C THR A 183 -9.55 1.67 16.15
N SER A 184 -8.65 0.88 16.77
CA SER A 184 -8.94 0.08 17.97
C SER A 184 -7.77 0.14 18.96
N GLN A 185 -8.08 0.04 20.26
CA GLN A 185 -7.09 -0.17 21.33
C GLN A 185 -6.88 -1.65 21.68
N SER A 186 -7.66 -2.54 21.07
CA SER A 186 -7.51 -3.99 21.22
C SER A 186 -7.27 -4.64 19.86
N ALA A 187 -6.39 -5.62 19.83
CA ALA A 187 -6.17 -6.47 18.66
C ALA A 187 -7.36 -7.41 18.39
#